data_2783b97231589d607ec23ea59cd9b644
#
_entry.id   2783b97231589d607ec23ea59cd9b644
#
_cell.length_a   1.000
_cell.length_b   1.000
_cell.length_c   1.000
_cell.angle_alpha   90.00
_cell.angle_beta   90.00
_cell.angle_gamma   90.00
#
_symmetry.space_group_name_H-M   'P 1'
#
loop_
_entity.id
_entity.type
_entity.pdbx_description
1 polymer ?
#
loop_
_entity_poly.entity_id
_entity_poly.type
_entity_poly.pdbx_seq_one_letter_code
_entity_poly.pdbx_strand_id
1 'polypeptide(L)'
;LNRHHLKSISKAFITKRFIAVVVLVHLLFLFGLSSMASAADEIPGAPQIAGNSGILMDAETGQILYQYNADAPLPPASMSKMMTEYLVSKAVKQGTVSWTDTVKIGENAAKQIGSRILLAQGDQHTIRELYIAMAVYSANDATVQLAEVVGGSEAGFVKMMNDAAAELGMTASHFINATGLDRADMPEKYRPAESGETLMSARDSAVLAYHILKEEPEFLETSKIQEYKFRPRDKVPMKNWNWMLESNVNNPTLKKFAYPGVDGLKTGHTSSAGNCFTGTALQNGTRLIAVVMGVPGGVNDGKRFLETAKLFDYGFHSFEKKTIVQAKAVVPGYEKLKVKKGKSTKLPVVTATDVTVMVPKGQAVEPTVQEVKPASDPLVAPITLGDKVGTVTYKYKDPSTQSDKTVTIDLIASEDVSKASWWRLMFRGIGNFFSGLFHGIVDLF
;
A
#
# COMPACT_ATOMS: atom_id res chain seq x y z
N LEU A 1 -41.41 -54.68 44.48
CA LEU A 1 -40.04 -54.11 44.44
C LEU A 1 -39.79 -53.33 43.12
N ASN A 2 -39.54 -52.03 43.27
CA ASN A 2 -38.73 -51.10 42.51
C ASN A 2 -39.01 -50.83 41.02
N ARG A 3 -40.06 -50.07 40.74
CA ARG A 3 -40.13 -49.26 39.51
C ARG A 3 -39.32 -47.95 39.56
N HIS A 4 -38.81 -47.52 40.71
CA HIS A 4 -38.04 -46.30 40.88
C HIS A 4 -36.56 -46.40 40.49
N HIS A 5 -35.94 -47.60 40.63
CA HIS A 5 -34.52 -47.80 40.29
C HIS A 5 -34.22 -47.88 38.78
N LEU A 6 -35.15 -48.35 37.97
CA LEU A 6 -35.00 -48.45 36.53
C LEU A 6 -35.11 -47.09 35.82
N LYS A 7 -35.85 -46.12 36.37
CA LYS A 7 -35.97 -44.75 35.82
C LYS A 7 -34.71 -43.89 36.08
N SER A 8 -34.00 -44.15 37.18
CA SER A 8 -32.77 -43.43 37.54
C SER A 8 -31.59 -43.80 36.63
N ILE A 9 -31.45 -45.07 36.32
CA ILE A 9 -30.35 -45.60 35.44
C ILE A 9 -30.54 -45.11 34.00
N SER A 10 -31.78 -45.07 33.51
CA SER A 10 -32.09 -44.57 32.15
C SER A 10 -31.78 -43.07 31.97
N LYS A 11 -32.09 -42.23 32.95
CA LYS A 11 -31.78 -40.78 32.89
C LYS A 11 -30.26 -40.51 32.91
N ALA A 12 -29.50 -41.24 33.76
CA ALA A 12 -28.05 -41.06 33.84
C ALA A 12 -27.33 -41.52 32.56
N PHE A 13 -27.87 -42.53 31.87
CA PHE A 13 -27.31 -43.03 30.61
C PHE A 13 -27.59 -42.07 29.41
N ILE A 14 -28.77 -41.44 29.38
CA ILE A 14 -29.16 -40.45 28.38
C ILE A 14 -28.35 -39.17 28.56
N THR A 15 -28.15 -38.70 29.79
CA THR A 15 -27.36 -37.51 30.09
C THR A 15 -25.88 -37.65 29.71
N LYS A 16 -25.30 -38.85 30.01
CA LYS A 16 -23.89 -39.11 29.61
C LYS A 16 -23.70 -39.17 28.09
N ARG A 17 -24.65 -39.75 27.35
CA ARG A 17 -24.61 -39.75 25.87
C ARG A 17 -24.79 -38.35 25.29
N PHE A 18 -25.65 -37.51 25.88
CA PHE A 18 -25.82 -36.15 25.43
C PHE A 18 -24.57 -35.29 25.68
N ILE A 19 -23.95 -35.43 26.84
CA ILE A 19 -22.66 -34.75 27.15
C ILE A 19 -21.55 -35.25 26.22
N ALA A 20 -21.47 -36.54 25.92
CA ALA A 20 -20.48 -37.09 25.00
C ALA A 20 -20.66 -36.54 23.56
N VAL A 21 -21.92 -36.38 23.09
CA VAL A 21 -22.22 -35.80 21.78
C VAL A 21 -21.88 -34.32 21.75
N VAL A 22 -22.20 -33.56 22.80
CA VAL A 22 -21.88 -32.13 22.89
C VAL A 22 -20.37 -31.93 22.94
N VAL A 23 -19.62 -32.74 23.67
CA VAL A 23 -18.16 -32.69 23.71
C VAL A 23 -17.55 -33.09 22.35
N LEU A 24 -18.10 -34.10 21.67
CA LEU A 24 -17.64 -34.49 20.33
C LEU A 24 -17.92 -33.39 19.28
N VAL A 25 -19.07 -32.74 19.36
CA VAL A 25 -19.41 -31.60 18.49
C VAL A 25 -18.49 -30.40 18.77
N HIS A 26 -18.19 -30.09 20.04
CA HIS A 26 -17.21 -29.04 20.39
C HIS A 26 -15.78 -29.38 19.95
N LEU A 27 -15.37 -30.63 20.07
CA LEU A 27 -14.07 -31.11 19.54
C LEU A 27 -14.02 -31.03 18.01
N LEU A 28 -15.10 -31.37 17.30
CA LEU A 28 -15.19 -31.20 15.85
C LEU A 28 -15.20 -29.72 15.43
N PHE A 29 -15.80 -28.84 16.25
CA PHE A 29 -15.73 -27.38 16.01
C PHE A 29 -14.33 -26.80 16.29
N LEU A 30 -13.60 -27.33 17.28
CA LEU A 30 -12.22 -26.92 17.57
C LEU A 30 -11.21 -27.44 16.53
N PHE A 31 -11.47 -28.59 15.90
CA PHE A 31 -10.66 -29.12 14.80
C PHE A 31 -11.08 -28.55 13.42
N GLY A 32 -12.30 -27.98 13.29
CA GLY A 32 -12.79 -27.37 12.04
C GLY A 32 -12.35 -25.92 11.86
N LEU A 33 -11.73 -25.29 12.87
CA LEU A 33 -11.08 -23.97 12.78
C LEU A 33 -9.57 -24.08 12.55
N SER A 34 -9.09 -25.16 11.92
CA SER A 34 -7.84 -25.07 11.20
C SER A 34 -8.04 -23.97 10.15
N SER A 35 -7.50 -22.77 10.41
CA SER A 35 -7.34 -21.75 9.42
C SER A 35 -6.88 -22.44 8.14
N MET A 36 -7.73 -22.48 7.13
CA MET A 36 -7.25 -22.61 5.76
C MET A 36 -6.35 -21.41 5.54
N ALA A 37 -5.08 -21.55 5.90
CA ALA A 37 -4.04 -20.79 5.23
C ALA A 37 -4.29 -21.13 3.75
N SER A 38 -4.89 -20.21 3.03
CA SER A 38 -4.95 -20.26 1.58
C SER A 38 -3.50 -20.41 1.15
N ALA A 39 -3.09 -21.62 0.78
CA ALA A 39 -1.91 -21.77 -0.03
C ALA A 39 -2.23 -20.94 -1.28
N ALA A 40 -1.69 -19.72 -1.33
CA ALA A 40 -1.60 -19.01 -2.59
C ALA A 40 -0.87 -19.99 -3.51
N ASP A 41 -1.49 -20.34 -4.65
CA ASP A 41 -0.84 -21.15 -5.67
C ASP A 41 0.53 -20.53 -5.90
N GLU A 42 1.60 -21.23 -5.49
CA GLU A 42 2.97 -20.72 -5.60
C GLU A 42 3.23 -20.54 -7.11
N ILE A 43 3.43 -19.30 -7.52
CA ILE A 43 3.89 -19.04 -8.89
C ILE A 43 5.23 -19.76 -9.03
N PRO A 44 5.39 -20.64 -10.04
CA PRO A 44 6.63 -21.38 -10.21
C PRO A 44 7.85 -20.46 -10.18
N GLY A 45 8.83 -20.79 -9.34
CA GLY A 45 10.03 -19.97 -9.16
C GLY A 45 9.94 -18.89 -8.09
N ALA A 46 8.85 -18.78 -7.34
CA ALA A 46 8.74 -17.86 -6.21
C ALA A 46 9.82 -18.17 -5.14
N PRO A 47 10.55 -17.15 -4.64
CA PRO A 47 11.62 -17.37 -3.68
C PRO A 47 11.07 -17.73 -2.31
N GLN A 48 11.76 -18.64 -1.62
CA GLN A 48 11.57 -18.81 -0.18
C GLN A 48 12.42 -17.79 0.56
N ILE A 49 11.81 -17.02 1.44
CA ILE A 49 12.50 -16.04 2.29
C ILE A 49 12.62 -16.55 3.73
N ALA A 50 13.76 -16.27 4.36
CA ALA A 50 14.03 -16.63 5.75
C ALA A 50 13.49 -15.52 6.70
N GLY A 51 12.22 -15.17 6.58
CA GLY A 51 11.54 -14.16 7.40
C GLY A 51 10.19 -14.66 7.88
N ASN A 52 9.57 -13.94 8.82
CA ASN A 52 8.22 -14.25 9.30
C ASN A 52 7.14 -13.79 8.31
N SER A 53 7.45 -12.78 7.49
CA SER A 53 6.54 -12.22 6.50
C SER A 53 7.33 -11.51 5.39
N GLY A 54 6.75 -11.46 4.19
CA GLY A 54 7.31 -10.70 3.08
C GLY A 54 6.31 -10.43 1.96
N ILE A 55 6.59 -9.39 1.18
CA ILE A 55 5.77 -8.99 0.04
C ILE A 55 6.64 -8.30 -1.01
N LEU A 56 6.26 -8.46 -2.28
CA LEU A 56 6.78 -7.71 -3.41
C LEU A 56 5.63 -7.06 -4.16
N MET A 57 5.73 -5.77 -4.42
CA MET A 57 4.71 -4.96 -5.06
C MET A 57 5.30 -4.13 -6.19
N ASP A 58 4.58 -4.02 -7.29
CA ASP A 58 4.84 -2.99 -8.32
C ASP A 58 4.46 -1.61 -7.79
N ALA A 59 5.41 -0.67 -7.79
CA ALA A 59 5.21 0.65 -7.19
C ALA A 59 4.37 1.61 -8.06
N GLU A 60 4.08 1.26 -9.31
CA GLU A 60 3.23 2.07 -10.19
C GLU A 60 1.76 1.73 -10.01
N THR A 61 1.45 0.45 -9.99
CA THR A 61 0.07 -0.06 -10.00
C THR A 61 -0.44 -0.54 -8.64
N GLY A 62 0.48 -0.80 -7.69
CA GLY A 62 0.16 -1.46 -6.42
C GLY A 62 -0.09 -2.97 -6.57
N GLN A 63 0.19 -3.56 -7.74
CA GLN A 63 0.03 -4.99 -7.98
C GLN A 63 0.99 -5.81 -7.12
N ILE A 64 0.46 -6.82 -6.44
CA ILE A 64 1.25 -7.75 -5.62
C ILE A 64 1.82 -8.85 -6.53
N LEU A 65 3.14 -8.97 -6.55
CA LEU A 65 3.88 -9.96 -7.34
C LEU A 65 4.28 -11.18 -6.53
N TYR A 66 4.46 -11.00 -5.22
CA TYR A 66 4.79 -12.06 -4.26
C TYR A 66 4.21 -11.69 -2.89
N GLN A 67 3.76 -12.68 -2.15
CA GLN A 67 3.35 -12.51 -0.76
C GLN A 67 3.56 -13.81 0.04
N TYR A 68 4.03 -13.63 1.26
CA TYR A 68 4.18 -14.70 2.24
C TYR A 68 3.81 -14.14 3.61
N ASN A 69 2.76 -14.68 4.21
CA ASN A 69 2.26 -14.23 5.51
C ASN A 69 2.09 -12.69 5.60
N ALA A 70 1.72 -12.05 4.47
CA ALA A 70 1.84 -10.61 4.26
C ALA A 70 0.90 -9.78 5.15
N ASP A 71 -0.17 -10.37 5.65
CA ASP A 71 -1.20 -9.71 6.47
C ASP A 71 -1.00 -9.91 7.97
N ALA A 72 0.05 -10.67 8.39
CA ALA A 72 0.35 -10.87 9.79
C ALA A 72 0.77 -9.56 10.47
N PRO A 73 0.11 -9.13 11.55
CA PRO A 73 0.52 -7.96 12.32
C PRO A 73 1.76 -8.32 13.15
N LEU A 74 2.90 -7.77 12.77
CA LEU A 74 4.21 -8.02 13.38
C LEU A 74 4.82 -6.70 13.88
N PRO A 75 5.71 -6.72 14.88
CA PRO A 75 6.47 -5.54 15.27
C PRO A 75 7.34 -5.07 14.09
N PRO A 76 7.18 -3.82 13.60
CA PRO A 76 7.94 -3.29 12.47
C PRO A 76 9.27 -2.67 12.88
N ALA A 77 9.50 -2.48 14.17
CA ALA A 77 10.60 -1.66 14.69
C ALA A 77 10.64 -0.28 13.99
N SER A 78 11.83 0.20 13.68
CA SER A 78 12.01 1.50 13.03
C SER A 78 11.43 1.65 11.62
N MET A 79 10.81 0.62 11.01
CA MET A 79 10.01 0.83 9.80
C MET A 79 8.78 1.71 10.08
N SER A 80 8.30 1.78 11.33
CA SER A 80 7.26 2.74 11.78
C SER A 80 7.58 4.19 11.41
N LYS A 81 8.87 4.54 11.35
CA LYS A 81 9.31 5.90 10.98
C LYS A 81 8.93 6.30 9.57
N MET A 82 8.63 5.36 8.68
CA MET A 82 8.08 5.71 7.37
C MET A 82 6.75 6.48 7.51
N MET A 83 5.89 6.12 8.49
CA MET A 83 4.67 6.89 8.77
C MET A 83 5.02 8.27 9.33
N THR A 84 6.04 8.37 10.19
CA THR A 84 6.52 9.67 10.68
C THR A 84 7.08 10.53 9.54
N GLU A 85 7.86 9.93 8.64
CA GLU A 85 8.43 10.58 7.45
C GLU A 85 7.31 11.11 6.53
N TYR A 86 6.30 10.28 6.27
CA TYR A 86 5.13 10.64 5.46
C TYR A 86 4.35 11.82 6.05
N LEU A 87 4.03 11.78 7.34
CA LEU A 87 3.24 12.82 8.01
C LEU A 87 3.99 14.15 8.15
N VAL A 88 5.31 14.10 8.43
CA VAL A 88 6.14 15.32 8.51
C VAL A 88 6.25 15.96 7.12
N SER A 89 6.49 15.18 6.07
CA SER A 89 6.51 15.69 4.69
C SER A 89 5.17 16.31 4.29
N LYS A 90 4.06 15.64 4.61
CA LYS A 90 2.71 16.13 4.39
C LYS A 90 2.44 17.46 5.13
N ALA A 91 2.90 17.57 6.39
CA ALA A 91 2.78 18.80 7.18
C ALA A 91 3.56 19.97 6.55
N VAL A 92 4.75 19.70 5.99
CA VAL A 92 5.52 20.71 5.24
C VAL A 92 4.80 21.13 3.96
N LYS A 93 4.29 20.19 3.17
CA LYS A 93 3.52 20.50 1.95
C LYS A 93 2.27 21.31 2.24
N GLN A 94 1.62 21.06 3.38
CA GLN A 94 0.43 21.81 3.83
C GLN A 94 0.78 23.17 4.44
N GLY A 95 2.09 23.49 4.61
CA GLY A 95 2.53 24.74 5.21
C GLY A 95 2.34 24.84 6.73
N THR A 96 2.05 23.72 7.41
CA THR A 96 1.92 23.67 8.88
C THR A 96 3.28 23.89 9.56
N VAL A 97 4.35 23.37 8.95
CA VAL A 97 5.74 23.60 9.32
C VAL A 97 6.58 23.80 8.06
N SER A 98 7.76 24.42 8.19
CA SER A 98 8.71 24.61 7.08
C SER A 98 9.99 23.82 7.33
N TRP A 99 10.64 23.34 6.26
CA TRP A 99 11.95 22.71 6.35
C TRP A 99 13.00 23.57 7.07
N THR A 100 12.86 24.90 7.00
CA THR A 100 13.77 25.88 7.59
C THR A 100 13.40 26.30 9.01
N ASP A 101 12.24 25.89 9.53
CA ASP A 101 11.83 26.19 10.89
C ASP A 101 12.81 25.57 11.87
N THR A 102 13.28 26.38 12.83
CA THR A 102 14.18 25.94 13.89
C THR A 102 13.37 25.61 15.13
N VAL A 103 13.59 24.42 15.68
CA VAL A 103 12.89 23.91 16.86
C VAL A 103 13.85 23.66 18.00
N LYS A 104 13.39 23.92 19.23
CA LYS A 104 14.14 23.65 20.46
C LYS A 104 13.86 22.22 20.92
N ILE A 105 14.92 21.43 21.14
CA ILE A 105 14.84 20.03 21.55
C ILE A 105 14.19 19.90 22.91
N GLY A 106 13.13 19.12 23.00
CA GLY A 106 12.39 18.81 24.23
C GLY A 106 13.06 17.73 25.09
N GLU A 107 12.53 17.55 26.29
CA GLU A 107 13.04 16.55 27.25
C GLU A 107 12.83 15.13 26.75
N ASN A 108 11.64 14.82 26.17
CA ASN A 108 11.32 13.47 25.65
C ASN A 108 12.31 13.07 24.56
N ALA A 109 12.50 13.94 23.55
CA ALA A 109 13.45 13.70 22.47
C ALA A 109 14.88 13.45 23.01
N ALA A 110 15.36 14.31 23.92
CA ALA A 110 16.71 14.19 24.49
C ALA A 110 16.93 12.90 25.33
N LYS A 111 15.84 12.30 25.86
CA LYS A 111 15.90 11.06 26.67
C LYS A 111 15.72 9.77 25.86
N GLN A 112 15.49 9.87 24.56
CA GLN A 112 15.33 8.68 23.72
C GLN A 112 16.56 7.79 23.71
N ILE A 113 16.34 6.48 23.53
CA ILE A 113 17.37 5.45 23.51
C ILE A 113 17.47 4.78 22.14
N GLY A 114 18.37 3.82 21.98
CA GLY A 114 18.60 3.12 20.73
C GLY A 114 19.37 3.97 19.72
N SER A 115 18.99 3.91 18.43
CA SER A 115 19.61 4.75 17.40
C SER A 115 19.27 6.23 17.64
N ARG A 116 20.29 7.06 17.81
CA ARG A 116 20.13 8.49 18.16
C ARG A 116 21.37 9.29 17.79
N ILE A 117 21.19 10.57 17.61
CA ILE A 117 22.29 11.53 17.33
C ILE A 117 22.70 12.34 18.55
N LEU A 118 22.23 11.91 19.74
CA LEU A 118 22.54 12.53 21.02
C LEU A 118 22.15 14.01 21.06
N LEU A 119 20.90 14.31 20.79
CA LEU A 119 20.32 15.64 20.94
C LEU A 119 20.27 16.01 22.43
N ALA A 120 20.79 17.18 22.80
CA ALA A 120 20.64 17.68 24.15
C ALA A 120 19.35 18.52 24.28
N GLN A 121 18.70 18.45 25.45
CA GLN A 121 17.54 19.31 25.72
C GLN A 121 17.98 20.79 25.62
N GLY A 122 17.23 21.55 24.84
CA GLY A 122 17.50 22.96 24.60
C GLY A 122 18.34 23.25 23.34
N ASP A 123 19.00 22.23 22.73
CA ASP A 123 19.62 22.39 21.42
C ASP A 123 18.60 22.91 20.39
N GLN A 124 19.06 23.55 19.34
CA GLN A 124 18.20 24.07 18.26
C GLN A 124 18.64 23.47 16.93
N HIS A 125 17.68 22.91 16.21
CA HIS A 125 17.89 22.29 14.91
C HIS A 125 16.72 22.57 13.98
N THR A 126 16.98 22.60 12.68
CA THR A 126 15.92 22.75 11.68
C THR A 126 15.12 21.44 11.52
N ILE A 127 13.85 21.57 11.08
CA ILE A 127 13.02 20.42 10.72
C ILE A 127 13.76 19.54 9.68
N ARG A 128 14.42 20.16 8.70
CA ARG A 128 15.17 19.44 7.66
C ARG A 128 16.33 18.62 8.23
N GLU A 129 17.14 19.17 9.15
CA GLU A 129 18.23 18.43 9.78
C GLU A 129 17.71 17.22 10.56
N LEU A 130 16.66 17.42 11.36
CA LEU A 130 16.04 16.33 12.12
C LEU A 130 15.46 15.25 11.21
N TYR A 131 14.81 15.66 10.10
CA TYR A 131 14.25 14.74 9.12
C TYR A 131 15.32 13.88 8.45
N ILE A 132 16.44 14.48 8.05
CA ILE A 132 17.58 13.73 7.49
C ILE A 132 18.15 12.76 8.54
N ALA A 133 18.29 13.18 9.80
CA ALA A 133 18.78 12.30 10.86
C ALA A 133 17.84 11.10 11.10
N MET A 134 16.52 11.30 11.05
CA MET A 134 15.53 10.25 11.15
C MET A 134 15.61 9.28 9.96
N ALA A 135 15.65 9.78 8.74
CA ALA A 135 15.65 8.95 7.54
C ALA A 135 16.97 8.18 7.36
N VAL A 136 18.12 8.85 7.50
CA VAL A 136 19.45 8.28 7.23
C VAL A 136 19.92 7.39 8.37
N TYR A 137 19.88 7.90 9.61
CA TYR A 137 20.43 7.22 10.79
C TYR A 137 19.38 6.55 11.65
N SER A 138 18.10 6.69 11.30
CA SER A 138 16.99 6.17 12.10
C SER A 138 16.94 6.77 13.52
N ALA A 139 17.35 8.02 13.68
CA ALA A 139 17.54 8.68 14.97
C ALA A 139 16.21 8.84 15.74
N ASN A 140 16.05 8.14 16.87
CA ASN A 140 14.84 8.16 17.69
C ASN A 140 14.58 9.53 18.31
N ASP A 141 15.65 10.21 18.78
CA ASP A 141 15.58 11.56 19.35
C ASP A 141 15.08 12.59 18.32
N ALA A 142 15.57 12.54 17.09
CA ALA A 142 15.08 13.38 16.01
C ALA A 142 13.62 13.04 15.64
N THR A 143 13.26 11.76 15.62
CA THR A 143 11.91 11.28 15.31
C THR A 143 10.88 11.80 16.30
N VAL A 144 11.15 11.66 17.61
CA VAL A 144 10.25 12.15 18.67
C VAL A 144 10.11 13.67 18.62
N GLN A 145 11.22 14.40 18.39
CA GLN A 145 11.14 15.86 18.26
C GLN A 145 10.24 16.29 17.08
N LEU A 146 10.37 15.64 15.93
CA LEU A 146 9.50 15.90 14.77
C LEU A 146 8.04 15.59 15.07
N ALA A 147 7.78 14.45 15.74
CA ALA A 147 6.45 14.04 16.16
C ALA A 147 5.81 15.07 17.12
N GLU A 148 6.58 15.57 18.09
CA GLU A 148 6.08 16.58 19.04
C GLU A 148 5.79 17.92 18.36
N VAL A 149 6.59 18.31 17.36
CA VAL A 149 6.37 19.55 16.61
C VAL A 149 5.11 19.47 15.76
N VAL A 150 4.91 18.37 15.03
CA VAL A 150 3.77 18.23 14.10
C VAL A 150 2.48 17.89 14.84
N GLY A 151 2.55 17.02 15.86
CA GLY A 151 1.39 16.54 16.61
C GLY A 151 1.08 17.30 17.90
N GLY A 152 1.90 18.32 18.26
CA GLY A 152 1.81 19.03 19.54
C GLY A 152 2.30 18.20 20.74
N SER A 153 2.37 16.89 20.59
CA SER A 153 2.93 15.91 21.50
C SER A 153 3.15 14.60 20.76
N GLU A 154 3.98 13.68 21.28
CA GLU A 154 4.13 12.35 20.69
C GLU A 154 2.78 11.60 20.68
N ALA A 155 1.99 11.68 21.76
CA ALA A 155 0.66 11.06 21.82
C ALA A 155 -0.31 11.63 20.74
N GLY A 156 -0.31 12.96 20.54
CA GLY A 156 -1.07 13.60 19.48
C GLY A 156 -0.63 13.14 18.09
N PHE A 157 0.66 12.99 17.89
CA PHE A 157 1.22 12.49 16.63
C PHE A 157 0.88 11.01 16.38
N VAL A 158 0.93 10.17 17.41
CA VAL A 158 0.52 8.75 17.33
C VAL A 158 -0.94 8.63 16.90
N LYS A 159 -1.81 9.51 17.40
CA LYS A 159 -3.18 9.57 16.89
C LYS A 159 -3.21 9.87 15.39
N MET A 160 -2.42 10.85 14.91
CA MET A 160 -2.31 11.14 13.47
C MET A 160 -1.79 9.95 12.68
N MET A 161 -0.81 9.18 13.22
CA MET A 161 -0.30 7.96 12.58
C MET A 161 -1.40 6.90 12.40
N ASN A 162 -2.22 6.68 13.42
CA ASN A 162 -3.32 5.71 13.36
C ASN A 162 -4.46 6.19 12.46
N ASP A 163 -4.79 7.49 12.47
CA ASP A 163 -5.77 8.07 11.56
C ASP A 163 -5.30 7.92 10.09
N ALA A 164 -4.04 8.23 9.80
CA ALA A 164 -3.45 8.05 8.47
C ALA A 164 -3.41 6.57 8.05
N ALA A 165 -3.09 5.66 8.96
CA ALA A 165 -3.14 4.21 8.67
C ALA A 165 -4.54 3.78 8.23
N ALA A 166 -5.58 4.25 8.92
CA ALA A 166 -6.96 3.97 8.54
C ALA A 166 -7.32 4.58 7.16
N GLU A 167 -6.92 5.83 6.89
CA GLU A 167 -7.12 6.50 5.59
C GLU A 167 -6.43 5.76 4.44
N LEU A 168 -5.22 5.22 4.68
CA LEU A 168 -4.44 4.47 3.69
C LEU A 168 -4.89 2.99 3.57
N GLY A 169 -5.86 2.54 4.37
CA GLY A 169 -6.32 1.16 4.36
C GLY A 169 -5.35 0.15 4.99
N MET A 170 -4.47 0.61 5.89
CA MET A 170 -3.51 -0.23 6.62
C MET A 170 -4.20 -0.93 7.79
N THR A 171 -5.01 -1.93 7.50
CA THR A 171 -5.95 -2.55 8.47
C THR A 171 -5.30 -3.45 9.51
N ALA A 172 -4.04 -3.84 9.31
CA ALA A 172 -3.26 -4.67 10.25
C ALA A 172 -2.16 -3.86 10.95
N SER A 173 -2.31 -2.51 11.00
CA SER A 173 -1.34 -1.62 11.63
C SER A 173 -1.95 -0.87 12.81
N HIS A 174 -1.14 -0.76 13.87
CA HIS A 174 -1.44 0.05 15.04
C HIS A 174 -0.15 0.62 15.61
N PHE A 175 -0.11 1.92 15.83
CA PHE A 175 1.07 2.63 16.34
C PHE A 175 0.84 3.06 17.78
N ILE A 176 1.84 2.84 18.67
CA ILE A 176 1.82 3.33 20.07
C ILE A 176 2.90 4.38 20.34
N ASN A 177 3.87 4.54 19.44
CA ASN A 177 4.89 5.59 19.47
C ASN A 177 5.37 5.93 18.05
N ALA A 178 6.09 7.03 17.91
CA ALA A 178 6.56 7.53 16.62
C ALA A 178 7.81 6.80 16.10
N THR A 179 8.51 6.04 16.92
CA THR A 179 9.84 5.48 16.63
C THR A 179 9.83 4.02 16.26
N GLY A 180 8.83 3.25 16.71
CA GLY A 180 8.77 1.79 16.63
C GLY A 180 9.68 1.09 17.65
N LEU A 181 10.08 1.76 18.73
CA LEU A 181 10.68 1.10 19.89
C LEU A 181 9.67 0.16 20.54
N ASP A 182 10.15 -0.97 21.04
CA ASP A 182 9.37 -1.82 21.94
C ASP A 182 8.94 -1.02 23.16
N ARG A 183 7.71 -1.20 23.63
CA ARG A 183 7.17 -0.40 24.77
C ARG A 183 8.05 -0.48 26.01
N ALA A 184 8.63 -1.65 26.26
CA ALA A 184 9.53 -1.86 27.40
C ALA A 184 10.82 -1.00 27.33
N ASP A 185 11.28 -0.70 26.12
CA ASP A 185 12.49 0.08 25.86
C ASP A 185 12.24 1.59 25.84
N MET A 186 10.98 2.04 25.86
CA MET A 186 10.68 3.47 25.93
C MET A 186 11.03 4.05 27.31
N PRO A 187 11.49 5.33 27.38
CA PRO A 187 11.66 6.02 28.64
C PRO A 187 10.37 5.99 29.45
N GLU A 188 10.42 5.52 30.69
CA GLU A 188 9.23 5.23 31.53
C GLU A 188 8.23 6.38 31.60
N LYS A 189 8.71 7.61 31.78
CA LYS A 189 7.90 8.84 31.85
C LYS A 189 7.05 9.07 30.59
N TYR A 190 7.49 8.58 29.44
CA TYR A 190 6.88 8.82 28.11
C TYR A 190 6.24 7.58 27.51
N ARG A 191 6.17 6.48 28.27
CA ARG A 191 5.42 5.30 27.82
C ARG A 191 3.94 5.62 27.68
N PRO A 192 3.31 5.21 26.57
CA PRO A 192 1.85 5.38 26.45
C PRO A 192 1.13 4.60 27.54
N ALA A 193 -0.02 5.10 27.99
CA ALA A 193 -0.89 4.39 28.93
C ALA A 193 -1.47 3.11 28.34
N GLU A 194 -1.63 3.08 27.03
CA GLU A 194 -2.07 1.91 26.30
C GLU A 194 -1.07 0.75 26.43
N SER A 195 -1.58 -0.45 26.68
CA SER A 195 -0.81 -1.69 26.69
C SER A 195 -0.66 -2.21 25.27
N GLY A 196 0.44 -2.93 24.98
CA GLY A 196 0.70 -3.52 23.66
C GLY A 196 1.93 -2.94 23.01
N GLU A 197 2.10 -3.25 21.75
CA GLU A 197 3.24 -2.87 20.92
C GLU A 197 2.77 -2.22 19.62
N THR A 198 3.64 -1.47 18.97
CA THR A 198 3.41 -1.05 17.59
C THR A 198 3.42 -2.29 16.69
N LEU A 199 2.39 -2.45 15.90
CA LEU A 199 2.23 -3.54 14.93
C LEU A 199 2.03 -2.97 13.52
N MET A 200 2.53 -3.70 12.52
CA MET A 200 2.34 -3.40 11.10
C MET A 200 2.51 -4.70 10.30
N SER A 201 1.68 -4.93 9.29
CA SER A 201 1.91 -6.05 8.38
C SER A 201 2.89 -5.69 7.26
N ALA A 202 3.45 -6.70 6.59
CA ALA A 202 4.29 -6.46 5.41
C ALA A 202 3.47 -5.78 4.29
N ARG A 203 2.18 -6.15 4.14
CA ARG A 203 1.28 -5.49 3.19
C ARG A 203 1.09 -4.01 3.53
N ASP A 204 0.81 -3.69 4.78
CA ASP A 204 0.62 -2.30 5.20
C ASP A 204 1.90 -1.48 5.04
N SER A 205 3.07 -2.09 5.31
CA SER A 205 4.36 -1.45 5.04
C SER A 205 4.56 -1.17 3.55
N ALA A 206 4.17 -2.09 2.66
CA ALA A 206 4.23 -1.88 1.21
C ALA A 206 3.22 -0.83 0.73
N VAL A 207 2.01 -0.81 1.30
CA VAL A 207 1.00 0.23 1.04
C VAL A 207 1.52 1.61 1.45
N LEU A 208 2.09 1.74 2.63
CA LEU A 208 2.69 3.01 3.08
C LEU A 208 3.84 3.45 2.15
N ALA A 209 4.72 2.51 1.78
CA ALA A 209 5.80 2.79 0.83
C ALA A 209 5.26 3.24 -0.54
N TYR A 210 4.19 2.62 -1.04
CA TYR A 210 3.51 3.01 -2.28
C TYR A 210 3.01 4.46 -2.22
N HIS A 211 2.36 4.85 -1.13
CA HIS A 211 1.87 6.22 -0.95
C HIS A 211 3.02 7.22 -0.79
N ILE A 212 4.07 6.89 -0.05
CA ILE A 212 5.28 7.72 0.04
C ILE A 212 5.86 7.98 -1.36
N LEU A 213 6.06 6.93 -2.16
CA LEU A 213 6.66 7.06 -3.49
C LEU A 213 5.78 7.86 -4.46
N LYS A 214 4.46 7.79 -4.30
CA LYS A 214 3.50 8.46 -5.16
C LYS A 214 3.23 9.92 -4.78
N GLU A 215 3.15 10.19 -3.48
CA GLU A 215 2.72 11.50 -2.95
C GLU A 215 3.90 12.35 -2.49
N GLU A 216 5.01 11.71 -2.07
CA GLU A 216 6.20 12.31 -1.47
C GLU A 216 7.50 11.86 -2.18
N PRO A 217 7.59 11.91 -3.53
CA PRO A 217 8.73 11.34 -4.26
C PRO A 217 10.08 11.96 -3.86
N GLU A 218 10.08 13.20 -3.37
CA GLU A 218 11.30 13.87 -2.86
C GLU A 218 11.90 13.15 -1.64
N PHE A 219 11.14 12.27 -0.98
CA PHE A 219 11.65 11.46 0.11
C PHE A 219 12.86 10.61 -0.33
N LEU A 220 12.86 10.12 -1.57
CA LEU A 220 13.98 9.35 -2.11
C LEU A 220 15.29 10.13 -2.12
N GLU A 221 15.24 11.46 -2.31
CA GLU A 221 16.43 12.31 -2.23
C GLU A 221 17.06 12.30 -0.84
N THR A 222 16.25 12.06 0.20
CA THR A 222 16.74 11.95 1.58
C THR A 222 17.12 10.50 1.91
N SER A 223 16.29 9.51 1.55
CA SER A 223 16.54 8.11 1.91
C SER A 223 17.78 7.51 1.23
N LYS A 224 18.19 8.02 0.06
CA LYS A 224 19.40 7.59 -0.65
C LYS A 224 20.71 8.21 -0.15
N ILE A 225 20.66 9.18 0.78
CA ILE A 225 21.87 9.78 1.36
C ILE A 225 22.67 8.70 2.07
N GLN A 226 23.88 8.46 1.63
CA GLN A 226 24.75 7.40 2.16
C GLN A 226 25.35 7.79 3.52
N GLU A 227 25.82 9.04 3.64
CA GLU A 227 26.42 9.60 4.85
C GLU A 227 26.01 11.06 5.00
N TYR A 228 25.76 11.48 6.24
CA TYR A 228 25.40 12.86 6.54
C TYR A 228 26.11 13.36 7.80
N LYS A 229 26.81 14.48 7.72
CA LYS A 229 27.41 15.14 8.87
C LYS A 229 26.39 16.06 9.52
N PHE A 230 25.80 15.63 10.65
CA PHE A 230 24.68 16.34 11.27
C PHE A 230 25.11 17.69 11.87
N ARG A 231 26.23 17.72 12.62
CA ARG A 231 26.78 18.96 13.24
C ARG A 231 28.21 19.17 12.79
N PRO A 232 28.67 20.44 12.65
CA PRO A 232 30.08 20.74 12.35
C PRO A 232 31.08 20.09 13.30
N ARG A 233 30.70 19.96 14.61
CA ARG A 233 31.52 19.35 15.67
C ARG A 233 31.59 17.81 15.61
N ASP A 234 30.71 17.17 14.87
CA ASP A 234 30.68 15.69 14.80
C ASP A 234 31.92 15.20 14.04
N LYS A 235 32.69 14.30 14.69
CA LYS A 235 33.92 13.74 14.13
C LYS A 235 33.64 12.72 13.02
N VAL A 236 32.52 11.99 13.13
CA VAL A 236 32.12 10.92 12.21
C VAL A 236 30.73 11.24 11.67
N PRO A 237 30.52 11.16 10.36
CA PRO A 237 29.20 11.33 9.79
C PRO A 237 28.28 10.17 10.19
N MET A 238 26.99 10.43 10.24
CA MET A 238 25.97 9.39 10.32
C MET A 238 26.01 8.57 9.04
N LYS A 239 25.97 7.24 9.17
CA LYS A 239 25.90 6.31 8.03
C LYS A 239 24.49 5.77 7.87
N ASN A 240 24.04 5.67 6.64
CA ASN A 240 22.75 5.07 6.35
C ASN A 240 22.75 3.58 6.70
N TRP A 241 21.70 3.14 7.41
CA TRP A 241 21.50 1.74 7.75
C TRP A 241 21.03 0.89 6.58
N ASN A 242 20.64 1.51 5.47
CA ASN A 242 20.30 0.81 4.23
C ASN A 242 21.57 0.42 3.46
N TRP A 243 22.07 -0.77 3.72
CA TRP A 243 23.27 -1.28 3.05
C TRP A 243 23.02 -1.68 1.58
N MET A 244 21.74 -1.80 1.16
CA MET A 244 21.38 -2.10 -0.24
C MET A 244 21.46 -0.89 -1.16
N LEU A 245 21.66 0.33 -0.65
CA LEU A 245 21.82 1.50 -1.53
C LEU A 245 22.80 1.21 -2.63
N GLU A 246 22.40 1.49 -3.89
CA GLU A 246 23.26 1.29 -5.07
C GLU A 246 24.62 1.99 -4.92
N SER A 247 24.64 3.15 -4.28
CA SER A 247 25.87 3.91 -4.00
C SER A 247 26.89 3.12 -3.16
N ASN A 248 26.51 2.06 -2.46
CA ASN A 248 27.39 1.19 -1.71
C ASN A 248 28.22 0.22 -2.58
N VAL A 249 28.00 0.17 -3.90
CA VAL A 249 28.74 -0.70 -4.84
C VAL A 249 30.25 -0.53 -4.73
N ASN A 250 30.72 0.68 -4.42
CA ASN A 250 32.12 1.01 -4.24
C ASN A 250 32.61 0.90 -2.78
N ASN A 251 31.75 0.57 -1.82
CA ASN A 251 32.12 0.41 -0.43
C ASN A 251 32.64 -1.01 -0.19
N PRO A 252 33.92 -1.21 0.19
CA PRO A 252 34.49 -2.55 0.34
C PRO A 252 33.76 -3.47 1.29
N THR A 253 33.15 -2.91 2.35
CA THR A 253 32.42 -3.65 3.39
C THR A 253 30.98 -3.96 2.98
N LEU A 254 30.30 -3.03 2.28
CA LEU A 254 28.88 -3.07 2.00
C LEU A 254 28.55 -3.52 0.58
N LYS A 255 29.50 -3.52 -0.37
CA LYS A 255 29.29 -3.86 -1.79
C LYS A 255 28.55 -5.17 -2.02
N LYS A 256 28.72 -6.15 -1.12
CA LYS A 256 28.03 -7.44 -1.21
C LYS A 256 26.51 -7.37 -0.96
N PHE A 257 26.03 -6.27 -0.42
CA PHE A 257 24.62 -6.01 -0.16
C PHE A 257 24.04 -4.96 -1.13
N ALA A 258 24.92 -4.15 -1.77
CA ALA A 258 24.48 -3.16 -2.73
C ALA A 258 23.68 -3.82 -3.86
N TYR A 259 22.53 -3.23 -4.18
CA TYR A 259 21.64 -3.77 -5.20
C TYR A 259 21.32 -2.69 -6.25
N PRO A 260 21.41 -3.00 -7.56
CA PRO A 260 21.15 -2.03 -8.61
C PRO A 260 19.77 -1.38 -8.48
N GLY A 261 19.73 -0.05 -8.57
CA GLY A 261 18.52 0.74 -8.53
C GLY A 261 17.93 0.94 -7.14
N VAL A 262 18.50 0.40 -6.05
CA VAL A 262 18.00 0.66 -4.68
C VAL A 262 18.38 2.07 -4.23
N ASP A 263 17.34 2.86 -3.88
CA ASP A 263 17.44 4.25 -3.44
C ASP A 263 16.62 4.56 -2.14
N GLY A 264 16.02 3.55 -1.54
CA GLY A 264 15.24 3.65 -0.30
C GLY A 264 14.86 2.27 0.24
N LEU A 265 14.09 2.12 1.29
CA LEU A 265 13.43 3.12 2.14
C LEU A 265 13.95 3.03 3.59
N LYS A 266 13.49 2.01 4.36
CA LYS A 266 13.69 1.99 5.81
C LYS A 266 14.02 0.61 6.38
N THR A 267 15.04 0.55 7.24
CA THR A 267 15.38 -0.62 8.05
C THR A 267 14.66 -0.58 9.40
N GLY A 268 14.41 -1.75 9.97
CA GLY A 268 13.90 -1.92 11.33
C GLY A 268 14.63 -3.02 12.08
N HIS A 269 14.86 -2.84 13.40
CA HIS A 269 15.35 -3.87 14.30
C HIS A 269 15.01 -3.51 15.74
N THR A 270 14.36 -4.45 16.45
CA THR A 270 14.26 -4.53 17.91
C THR A 270 14.38 -6.00 18.32
N SER A 271 14.43 -6.27 19.61
CA SER A 271 14.47 -7.65 20.12
C SER A 271 13.19 -8.43 19.73
N SER A 272 12.04 -7.76 19.71
CA SER A 272 10.76 -8.39 19.36
C SER A 272 10.55 -8.53 17.85
N ALA A 273 11.02 -7.55 17.06
CA ALA A 273 10.82 -7.50 15.62
C ALA A 273 11.78 -8.40 14.82
N GLY A 274 12.98 -8.68 15.35
CA GLY A 274 14.06 -9.22 14.52
C GLY A 274 14.52 -8.21 13.46
N ASN A 275 15.05 -8.69 12.35
CA ASN A 275 15.52 -7.82 11.27
C ASN A 275 14.41 -7.59 10.24
N CYS A 276 14.07 -6.32 10.02
CA CYS A 276 13.04 -5.90 9.06
C CYS A 276 13.64 -4.90 8.04
N PHE A 277 13.08 -4.89 6.83
CA PHE A 277 13.44 -3.92 5.82
C PHE A 277 12.30 -3.71 4.81
N THR A 278 12.03 -2.45 4.52
CA THR A 278 11.25 -2.01 3.36
C THR A 278 12.18 -1.33 2.40
N GLY A 279 12.35 -1.93 1.22
CA GLY A 279 13.21 -1.44 0.17
C GLY A 279 12.44 -1.05 -1.08
N THR A 280 13.00 -0.16 -1.89
CA THR A 280 12.54 0.11 -3.25
C THR A 280 13.72 0.15 -4.22
N ALA A 281 13.50 -0.37 -5.43
CA ALA A 281 14.48 -0.41 -6.49
C ALA A 281 13.85 -0.03 -7.83
N LEU A 282 14.56 0.73 -8.65
CA LEU A 282 14.17 1.12 -10.01
C LEU A 282 15.13 0.51 -11.02
N GLN A 283 14.63 -0.36 -11.90
CA GLN A 283 15.40 -0.92 -13.01
C GLN A 283 14.57 -0.90 -14.30
N ASN A 284 15.16 -0.44 -15.38
CA ASN A 284 14.54 -0.42 -16.73
C ASN A 284 13.12 0.18 -16.75
N GLY A 285 12.89 1.24 -15.97
CA GLY A 285 11.59 1.92 -15.87
C GLY A 285 10.54 1.19 -15.01
N THR A 286 10.88 0.05 -14.41
CA THR A 286 10.03 -0.65 -13.43
C THR A 286 10.54 -0.37 -12.02
N ARG A 287 9.68 0.14 -11.15
CA ARG A 287 9.98 0.33 -9.73
C ARG A 287 9.24 -0.71 -8.90
N LEU A 288 9.97 -1.40 -8.05
CA LEU A 288 9.41 -2.39 -7.12
C LEU A 288 9.58 -1.94 -5.67
N ILE A 289 8.66 -2.39 -4.84
CA ILE A 289 8.70 -2.29 -3.37
C ILE A 289 8.81 -3.70 -2.83
N ALA A 290 9.80 -3.98 -2.00
CA ALA A 290 9.97 -5.26 -1.31
C ALA A 290 10.01 -5.05 0.19
N VAL A 291 9.25 -5.86 0.94
CA VAL A 291 9.26 -5.86 2.40
C VAL A 291 9.61 -7.25 2.91
N VAL A 292 10.51 -7.30 3.87
CA VAL A 292 10.79 -8.51 4.67
C VAL A 292 10.72 -8.16 6.15
N MET A 293 10.08 -9.02 6.95
CA MET A 293 9.91 -8.82 8.38
C MET A 293 10.34 -10.07 9.16
N GLY A 294 10.94 -9.85 10.32
CA GLY A 294 11.32 -10.94 11.21
C GLY A 294 12.41 -11.86 10.66
N VAL A 295 13.34 -11.34 9.85
CA VAL A 295 14.47 -12.11 9.35
C VAL A 295 15.40 -12.44 10.51
N PRO A 296 15.70 -13.74 10.79
CA PRO A 296 16.51 -14.15 11.91
C PRO A 296 17.99 -13.76 11.71
N GLY A 297 18.68 -13.48 12.83
CA GLY A 297 20.10 -13.18 12.83
C GLY A 297 20.47 -11.94 13.61
N GLY A 298 21.74 -11.58 13.59
CA GLY A 298 22.27 -10.39 14.24
C GLY A 298 21.93 -9.11 13.48
N VAL A 299 21.83 -7.99 14.18
CA VAL A 299 21.50 -6.68 13.58
C VAL A 299 22.48 -6.27 12.47
N ASN A 300 23.73 -6.72 12.55
CA ASN A 300 24.82 -6.37 11.65
C ASN A 300 25.22 -7.50 10.67
N ASP A 301 24.42 -8.57 10.52
CA ASP A 301 24.75 -9.66 9.61
C ASP A 301 24.30 -9.44 8.15
N GLY A 302 23.41 -8.46 7.95
CA GLY A 302 22.91 -8.05 6.64
C GLY A 302 21.97 -9.04 5.97
N LYS A 303 21.50 -10.09 6.66
CA LYS A 303 20.61 -11.11 6.07
C LYS A 303 19.32 -10.53 5.52
N ARG A 304 18.72 -9.52 6.20
CA ARG A 304 17.53 -8.84 5.68
C ARG A 304 17.71 -8.34 4.23
N PHE A 305 18.91 -7.86 3.90
CA PHE A 305 19.21 -7.35 2.55
C PHE A 305 19.33 -8.48 1.53
N LEU A 306 19.90 -9.63 1.92
CA LEU A 306 19.98 -10.80 1.04
C LEU A 306 18.59 -11.39 0.79
N GLU A 307 17.71 -11.41 1.78
CA GLU A 307 16.34 -11.86 1.61
C GLU A 307 15.53 -10.90 0.72
N THR A 308 15.75 -9.59 0.87
CA THR A 308 15.12 -8.57 0.00
C THR A 308 15.63 -8.68 -1.44
N ALA A 309 16.92 -8.96 -1.64
CA ALA A 309 17.49 -9.17 -2.99
C ALA A 309 16.78 -10.30 -3.73
N LYS A 310 16.47 -11.42 -3.05
CA LYS A 310 15.69 -12.52 -3.66
C LYS A 310 14.34 -12.06 -4.21
N LEU A 311 13.64 -11.17 -3.47
CA LEU A 311 12.36 -10.61 -3.91
C LEU A 311 12.54 -9.71 -5.13
N PHE A 312 13.54 -8.82 -5.12
CA PHE A 312 13.83 -7.96 -6.27
C PHE A 312 14.26 -8.78 -7.49
N ASP A 313 15.15 -9.77 -7.32
CA ASP A 313 15.56 -10.67 -8.40
C ASP A 313 14.35 -11.38 -9.00
N TYR A 314 13.45 -11.89 -8.16
CA TYR A 314 12.22 -12.52 -8.63
C TYR A 314 11.36 -11.56 -9.45
N GLY A 315 11.13 -10.33 -8.95
CA GLY A 315 10.32 -9.34 -9.65
C GLY A 315 10.93 -8.91 -10.99
N PHE A 316 12.21 -8.54 -11.02
CA PHE A 316 12.85 -8.05 -12.23
C PHE A 316 13.14 -9.15 -13.26
N HIS A 317 13.42 -10.37 -12.82
CA HIS A 317 13.76 -11.46 -13.74
C HIS A 317 12.56 -12.27 -14.21
N SER A 318 11.51 -12.40 -13.38
CA SER A 318 10.37 -13.26 -13.71
C SER A 318 9.18 -12.52 -14.32
N PHE A 319 9.11 -11.20 -14.18
CA PHE A 319 7.98 -10.39 -14.65
C PHE A 319 8.41 -9.41 -15.75
N GLU A 320 7.42 -9.02 -16.53
CA GLU A 320 7.49 -7.94 -17.51
C GLU A 320 6.26 -7.07 -17.45
N LYS A 321 6.40 -5.79 -17.78
CA LYS A 321 5.29 -4.84 -17.86
C LYS A 321 4.58 -5.00 -19.20
N LYS A 322 3.25 -5.22 -19.19
CA LYS A 322 2.43 -5.34 -20.39
C LYS A 322 1.27 -4.37 -20.37
N THR A 323 1.08 -3.64 -21.46
CA THR A 323 -0.12 -2.86 -21.71
C THR A 323 -1.23 -3.79 -22.20
N ILE A 324 -2.26 -4.00 -21.38
CA ILE A 324 -3.40 -4.86 -21.68
C ILE A 324 -4.57 -4.10 -22.34
N VAL A 325 -4.64 -2.78 -22.14
CA VAL A 325 -5.54 -1.87 -22.86
C VAL A 325 -4.73 -0.66 -23.28
N GLN A 326 -4.77 -0.29 -24.55
CA GLN A 326 -4.07 0.88 -25.05
C GLN A 326 -4.92 2.14 -24.89
N ALA A 327 -4.29 3.28 -24.69
CA ALA A 327 -4.93 4.58 -24.81
C ALA A 327 -5.49 4.76 -26.23
N LYS A 328 -6.60 5.47 -26.34
CA LYS A 328 -7.32 5.67 -27.61
C LYS A 328 -7.83 4.39 -28.27
N ALA A 329 -7.89 3.29 -27.53
CA ALA A 329 -8.50 2.06 -28.02
C ALA A 329 -10.03 2.20 -28.05
N VAL A 330 -10.64 1.63 -29.10
CA VAL A 330 -12.09 1.49 -29.21
C VAL A 330 -12.53 0.38 -28.25
N VAL A 331 -13.61 0.62 -27.49
CA VAL A 331 -14.17 -0.37 -26.57
C VAL A 331 -15.16 -1.25 -27.33
N PRO A 332 -14.91 -2.56 -27.47
CA PRO A 332 -15.81 -3.47 -28.20
C PRO A 332 -17.25 -3.46 -27.65
N GLY A 333 -18.23 -3.27 -28.52
CA GLY A 333 -19.64 -3.16 -28.15
C GLY A 333 -20.10 -1.79 -27.65
N TYR A 334 -19.15 -0.86 -27.46
CA TYR A 334 -19.41 0.51 -27.00
C TYR A 334 -18.66 1.56 -27.84
N GLU A 335 -18.51 1.31 -29.12
CA GLU A 335 -17.79 2.18 -30.06
C GLU A 335 -18.38 3.60 -30.11
N LYS A 336 -19.69 3.72 -29.82
CA LYS A 336 -20.40 5.00 -29.82
C LYS A 336 -21.41 5.09 -28.69
N LEU A 337 -21.41 6.22 -27.99
CA LEU A 337 -22.41 6.56 -26.98
C LEU A 337 -23.52 7.46 -27.57
N LYS A 338 -24.72 7.39 -26.99
CA LYS A 338 -25.87 8.20 -27.41
C LYS A 338 -25.70 9.65 -26.98
N VAL A 339 -26.05 10.61 -27.89
CA VAL A 339 -25.98 12.06 -27.62
C VAL A 339 -27.34 12.70 -27.95
N LYS A 340 -27.84 13.51 -27.03
CA LYS A 340 -28.98 14.41 -27.24
C LYS A 340 -28.54 15.85 -27.50
N LYS A 341 -29.40 16.62 -28.14
CA LYS A 341 -29.18 18.03 -28.52
C LYS A 341 -27.97 18.27 -29.44
N GLY A 342 -27.29 17.23 -29.93
CA GLY A 342 -26.14 17.33 -30.82
C GLY A 342 -26.52 17.30 -32.31
N LYS A 343 -25.61 17.81 -33.17
CA LYS A 343 -25.70 17.60 -34.62
C LYS A 343 -25.66 16.10 -34.94
N SER A 344 -24.78 15.34 -34.29
CA SER A 344 -24.78 13.88 -34.26
C SER A 344 -25.58 13.36 -33.05
N THR A 345 -26.23 12.21 -33.20
CA THR A 345 -26.93 11.49 -32.12
C THR A 345 -26.08 10.43 -31.47
N LYS A 346 -24.90 10.18 -32.02
CA LYS A 346 -23.91 9.23 -31.55
C LYS A 346 -22.54 9.90 -31.50
N LEU A 347 -21.75 9.59 -30.49
CA LEU A 347 -20.40 10.07 -30.28
C LEU A 347 -19.46 8.86 -30.25
N PRO A 348 -18.48 8.76 -31.14
CA PRO A 348 -17.42 7.79 -31.00
C PRO A 348 -16.60 8.07 -29.74
N VAL A 349 -16.25 7.02 -29.00
CA VAL A 349 -15.50 7.12 -27.74
C VAL A 349 -14.33 6.16 -27.74
N VAL A 350 -13.29 6.53 -27.00
CA VAL A 350 -12.06 5.73 -26.83
C VAL A 350 -11.59 5.80 -25.38
N THR A 351 -10.72 4.89 -25.02
CA THR A 351 -10.05 4.88 -23.72
C THR A 351 -9.11 6.09 -23.57
N ALA A 352 -9.07 6.68 -22.39
CA ALA A 352 -8.22 7.87 -22.13
C ALA A 352 -6.74 7.51 -21.93
N THR A 353 -6.46 6.39 -21.26
CA THR A 353 -5.11 6.01 -20.81
C THR A 353 -4.83 4.54 -21.07
N ASP A 354 -3.55 4.20 -21.08
CA ASP A 354 -3.11 2.81 -21.07
C ASP A 354 -3.50 2.13 -19.73
N VAL A 355 -3.77 0.82 -19.79
CA VAL A 355 -3.79 -0.05 -18.62
C VAL A 355 -2.60 -0.99 -18.72
N THR A 356 -1.67 -0.83 -17.80
CA THR A 356 -0.45 -1.63 -17.75
C THR A 356 -0.46 -2.50 -16.50
N VAL A 357 -0.04 -3.74 -16.63
CA VAL A 357 0.05 -4.72 -15.54
C VAL A 357 1.39 -5.47 -15.62
N MET A 358 1.86 -5.95 -14.47
CA MET A 358 2.99 -6.86 -14.41
C MET A 358 2.51 -8.27 -14.67
N VAL A 359 3.13 -8.96 -15.61
CA VAL A 359 2.81 -10.36 -15.96
C VAL A 359 4.06 -11.22 -15.89
N PRO A 360 3.96 -12.49 -15.49
CA PRO A 360 5.08 -13.42 -15.65
C PRO A 360 5.51 -13.47 -17.10
N LYS A 361 6.82 -13.46 -17.36
CA LYS A 361 7.38 -13.45 -18.70
C LYS A 361 6.82 -14.59 -19.55
N GLY A 362 6.39 -14.25 -20.76
CA GLY A 362 5.78 -15.18 -21.68
C GLY A 362 4.28 -15.47 -21.46
N GLN A 363 3.66 -14.93 -20.42
CA GLN A 363 2.21 -15.03 -20.22
C GLN A 363 1.46 -13.88 -20.89
N ALA A 364 0.20 -14.14 -21.27
CA ALA A 364 -0.73 -13.14 -21.77
C ALA A 364 -1.85 -12.91 -20.74
N VAL A 365 -2.34 -11.69 -20.68
CA VAL A 365 -3.52 -11.31 -19.91
C VAL A 365 -4.49 -10.64 -20.87
N GLU A 366 -5.69 -11.21 -20.98
CA GLU A 366 -6.75 -10.68 -21.82
C GLU A 366 -7.82 -10.02 -20.93
N PRO A 367 -7.96 -8.69 -21.01
CA PRO A 367 -9.00 -7.98 -20.28
C PRO A 367 -10.35 -8.16 -21.00
N THR A 368 -11.42 -8.27 -20.22
CA THR A 368 -12.80 -8.27 -20.72
C THR A 368 -13.52 -7.03 -20.23
N VAL A 369 -14.37 -6.43 -21.05
CA VAL A 369 -15.21 -5.30 -20.65
C VAL A 369 -16.25 -5.81 -19.66
N GLN A 370 -16.23 -5.30 -18.43
CA GLN A 370 -17.22 -5.62 -17.41
C GLN A 370 -18.37 -4.63 -17.43
N GLU A 371 -18.08 -3.34 -17.51
CA GLU A 371 -19.08 -2.28 -17.46
C GLU A 371 -18.60 -1.05 -18.24
N VAL A 372 -19.53 -0.39 -18.91
CA VAL A 372 -19.34 0.97 -19.47
C VAL A 372 -20.39 1.89 -18.86
N LYS A 373 -19.94 2.93 -18.19
CA LYS A 373 -20.80 3.90 -17.51
C LYS A 373 -20.64 5.29 -18.14
N PRO A 374 -21.56 5.75 -19.00
CA PRO A 374 -21.56 7.10 -19.52
C PRO A 374 -21.71 8.13 -18.38
N ALA A 375 -21.14 9.32 -18.55
CA ALA A 375 -21.30 10.43 -17.61
C ALA A 375 -22.79 10.87 -17.50
N SER A 376 -23.54 10.69 -18.58
CA SER A 376 -25.02 10.78 -18.61
C SER A 376 -25.55 9.92 -19.76
N ASP A 377 -26.76 9.36 -19.65
CA ASP A 377 -27.39 8.58 -20.71
C ASP A 377 -28.77 9.20 -21.08
N PRO A 378 -28.88 9.77 -22.27
CA PRO A 378 -27.81 10.07 -23.25
C PRO A 378 -26.94 11.27 -22.85
N LEU A 379 -25.71 11.35 -23.39
CA LEU A 379 -24.81 12.50 -23.27
C LEU A 379 -25.45 13.76 -23.85
N VAL A 380 -25.03 14.95 -23.46
CA VAL A 380 -25.61 16.23 -23.88
C VAL A 380 -24.58 17.07 -24.64
N ALA A 381 -24.86 17.36 -25.91
CA ALA A 381 -24.01 18.28 -26.70
C ALA A 381 -24.15 19.75 -26.19
N PRO A 382 -23.09 20.59 -26.33
CA PRO A 382 -21.87 20.32 -27.09
C PRO A 382 -20.91 19.42 -26.32
N ILE A 383 -20.08 18.66 -27.04
CA ILE A 383 -18.99 17.85 -26.50
C ILE A 383 -17.78 18.09 -27.37
N THR A 384 -16.63 18.29 -26.75
CA THR A 384 -15.35 18.58 -27.43
C THR A 384 -14.50 17.31 -27.47
N LEU A 385 -13.69 17.17 -28.52
CA LEU A 385 -12.67 16.14 -28.62
C LEU A 385 -11.82 16.08 -27.33
N GLY A 386 -11.69 14.91 -26.73
CA GLY A 386 -10.95 14.70 -25.49
C GLY A 386 -11.75 14.87 -24.20
N ASP A 387 -12.99 15.42 -24.27
CA ASP A 387 -13.84 15.52 -23.08
C ASP A 387 -14.08 14.13 -22.47
N LYS A 388 -14.00 14.05 -21.14
CA LYS A 388 -14.41 12.85 -20.40
C LYS A 388 -15.92 12.66 -20.52
N VAL A 389 -16.33 11.53 -21.09
CA VAL A 389 -17.74 11.22 -21.40
C VAL A 389 -18.27 9.99 -20.66
N GLY A 390 -17.43 9.36 -19.86
CA GLY A 390 -17.80 8.20 -19.05
C GLY A 390 -16.58 7.47 -18.53
N THR A 391 -16.82 6.23 -18.12
CA THR A 391 -15.78 5.31 -17.69
C THR A 391 -16.03 3.92 -18.28
N VAL A 392 -14.96 3.14 -18.42
CA VAL A 392 -15.04 1.70 -18.73
C VAL A 392 -14.29 0.94 -17.65
N THR A 393 -14.91 -0.12 -17.14
CA THR A 393 -14.31 -1.07 -16.20
C THR A 393 -13.96 -2.35 -16.95
N TYR A 394 -12.67 -2.68 -16.91
CA TYR A 394 -12.16 -3.95 -17.41
C TYR A 394 -11.97 -4.93 -16.26
N LYS A 395 -12.29 -6.18 -16.50
CA LYS A 395 -11.98 -7.31 -15.62
C LYS A 395 -10.88 -8.15 -16.26
N TYR A 396 -9.89 -8.54 -15.47
CA TYR A 396 -8.83 -9.46 -15.88
C TYR A 396 -8.45 -10.39 -14.73
N LYS A 397 -7.84 -11.52 -15.05
CA LYS A 397 -7.27 -12.42 -14.07
C LYS A 397 -5.84 -12.03 -13.79
N ASP A 398 -5.54 -11.65 -12.54
CA ASP A 398 -4.18 -11.33 -12.13
C ASP A 398 -3.31 -12.61 -12.20
N PRO A 399 -2.28 -12.63 -13.04
CA PRO A 399 -1.49 -13.84 -13.23
C PRO A 399 -0.65 -14.20 -12.00
N SER A 400 -0.37 -13.23 -11.12
CA SER A 400 0.43 -13.43 -9.91
C SER A 400 -0.37 -14.05 -8.77
N THR A 401 -1.62 -13.62 -8.59
CA THR A 401 -2.48 -14.04 -7.48
C THR A 401 -3.62 -14.95 -7.91
N GLN A 402 -3.78 -15.18 -9.22
CA GLN A 402 -4.89 -15.92 -9.82
C GLN A 402 -6.28 -15.36 -9.43
N SER A 403 -6.32 -14.17 -8.87
CA SER A 403 -7.56 -13.49 -8.45
C SER A 403 -8.12 -12.63 -9.58
N ASP A 404 -9.43 -12.46 -9.59
CA ASP A 404 -10.11 -11.52 -10.47
C ASP A 404 -9.80 -10.09 -9.99
N LYS A 405 -9.34 -9.25 -10.93
CA LYS A 405 -9.07 -7.83 -10.72
C LYS A 405 -9.91 -7.00 -11.67
N THR A 406 -10.22 -5.80 -11.25
CA THR A 406 -10.89 -4.80 -12.08
C THR A 406 -10.08 -3.52 -12.12
N VAL A 407 -10.11 -2.85 -13.27
CA VAL A 407 -9.54 -1.53 -13.45
C VAL A 407 -10.54 -0.66 -14.18
N THR A 408 -10.77 0.54 -13.67
CA THR A 408 -11.68 1.51 -14.28
C THR A 408 -10.86 2.68 -14.83
N ILE A 409 -11.07 2.98 -16.12
CA ILE A 409 -10.42 4.11 -16.79
C ILE A 409 -11.44 5.00 -17.45
N ASP A 410 -11.06 6.24 -17.74
CA ASP A 410 -11.94 7.20 -18.39
C ASP A 410 -12.16 6.87 -19.86
N LEU A 411 -13.38 7.13 -20.33
CA LEU A 411 -13.72 7.22 -21.73
C LEU A 411 -13.75 8.67 -22.16
N ILE A 412 -13.11 8.97 -23.29
CA ILE A 412 -13.05 10.31 -23.85
C ILE A 412 -13.71 10.36 -25.24
N ALA A 413 -14.21 11.53 -25.59
CA ALA A 413 -14.71 11.83 -26.91
C ALA A 413 -13.59 11.73 -27.95
N SER A 414 -13.77 10.98 -29.03
CA SER A 414 -12.79 10.89 -30.14
C SER A 414 -13.06 11.87 -31.26
N GLU A 415 -14.15 12.67 -31.16
CA GLU A 415 -14.49 13.75 -32.09
C GLU A 415 -15.41 14.79 -31.41
N ASP A 416 -15.54 15.96 -32.04
CA ASP A 416 -16.46 17.02 -31.58
C ASP A 416 -17.91 16.69 -31.93
N VAL A 417 -18.85 16.98 -31.01
CA VAL A 417 -20.27 17.01 -31.29
C VAL A 417 -20.85 18.40 -30.97
N SER A 418 -20.98 19.23 -31.99
CA SER A 418 -21.60 20.55 -31.86
C SER A 418 -23.09 20.46 -31.53
N LYS A 419 -23.62 21.45 -30.84
CA LYS A 419 -25.06 21.58 -30.58
C LYS A 419 -25.87 21.69 -31.90
N ALA A 420 -26.97 20.99 -31.97
CA ALA A 420 -27.90 21.13 -33.11
C ALA A 420 -28.68 22.44 -33.03
N SER A 421 -29.03 23.01 -34.21
CA SER A 421 -29.95 24.13 -34.26
C SER A 421 -31.34 23.71 -33.75
N TRP A 422 -32.11 24.69 -33.25
CA TRP A 422 -33.45 24.43 -32.73
C TRP A 422 -34.39 23.81 -33.78
N TRP A 423 -34.30 24.21 -35.04
CA TRP A 423 -35.02 23.63 -36.16
C TRP A 423 -34.73 22.13 -36.32
N ARG A 424 -33.46 21.78 -36.27
CA ARG A 424 -33.05 20.35 -36.39
C ARG A 424 -33.55 19.52 -35.23
N LEU A 425 -33.62 20.08 -34.03
CA LEU A 425 -34.20 19.41 -32.87
C LEU A 425 -35.69 19.25 -32.96
N MET A 426 -36.40 20.26 -33.46
CA MET A 426 -37.85 20.22 -33.70
C MET A 426 -38.23 19.15 -34.73
N PHE A 427 -37.59 19.11 -35.90
CA PHE A 427 -37.86 18.12 -36.93
C PHE A 427 -37.53 16.68 -36.46
N ARG A 428 -36.44 16.52 -35.67
CA ARG A 428 -36.11 15.24 -35.07
C ARG A 428 -37.16 14.80 -34.04
N GLY A 429 -37.69 15.73 -33.25
CA GLY A 429 -38.81 15.47 -32.32
C GLY A 429 -40.07 14.99 -33.02
N ILE A 430 -40.45 15.66 -34.12
CA ILE A 430 -41.59 15.29 -34.95
C ILE A 430 -41.40 13.89 -35.59
N GLY A 431 -40.19 13.62 -36.14
CA GLY A 431 -39.87 12.31 -36.72
C GLY A 431 -39.95 11.17 -35.69
N ASN A 432 -39.40 11.39 -34.47
CA ASN A 432 -39.49 10.40 -33.40
C ASN A 432 -40.93 10.14 -32.92
N PHE A 433 -41.78 11.19 -32.90
CA PHE A 433 -43.18 11.05 -32.54
C PHE A 433 -43.94 10.14 -33.55
N PHE A 434 -43.79 10.38 -34.87
CA PHE A 434 -44.41 9.57 -35.88
C PHE A 434 -43.86 8.14 -35.94
N SER A 435 -42.53 7.95 -35.72
CA SER A 435 -41.92 6.63 -35.62
C SER A 435 -42.47 5.86 -34.42
N GLY A 436 -42.62 6.50 -33.25
CA GLY A 436 -43.20 5.87 -32.05
C GLY A 436 -44.68 5.50 -32.25
N LEU A 437 -45.45 6.36 -32.92
CA LEU A 437 -46.85 6.08 -33.27
C LEU A 437 -46.96 4.87 -34.21
N PHE A 438 -46.10 4.79 -35.22
CA PHE A 438 -46.09 3.69 -36.19
C PHE A 438 -45.72 2.35 -35.51
N HIS A 439 -44.69 2.31 -34.65
CA HIS A 439 -44.33 1.10 -33.89
C HIS A 439 -45.45 0.68 -32.94
N GLY A 440 -46.08 1.63 -32.24
CA GLY A 440 -47.18 1.33 -31.34
C GLY A 440 -48.42 0.79 -32.05
N ILE A 441 -48.61 1.13 -33.35
CA ILE A 441 -49.70 0.56 -34.19
C ILE A 441 -49.31 -0.85 -34.67
N VAL A 442 -48.06 -1.05 -35.08
CA VAL A 442 -47.56 -2.36 -35.54
C VAL A 442 -47.54 -3.41 -34.40
N ASP A 443 -47.22 -3.00 -33.17
CA ASP A 443 -47.22 -3.86 -31.98
C ASP A 443 -48.65 -4.23 -31.49
N LEU A 444 -49.70 -3.63 -32.07
CA LEU A 444 -51.11 -3.91 -31.79
C LEU A 444 -51.71 -4.97 -32.72
N PHE A 445 -51.00 -5.36 -33.77
CA PHE A 445 -51.36 -6.39 -34.75
C PHE A 445 -50.27 -7.49 -34.84
#